data_bdd802ec64516cd060ff52ee831ed561
#
_entry.id   bdd802ec64516cd060ff52ee831ed561
#
_cell.length_a   1.000
_cell.length_b   1.000
_cell.length_c   1.000
_cell.angle_alpha   90.00
_cell.angle_beta   90.00
_cell.angle_gamma   90.00
#
_symmetry.space_group_name_H-M   'P 1'
#
loop_
_entity.id
_entity.type
_entity.pdbx_description
1 polymer ?
#
loop_
_entity_poly.entity_id
_entity_poly.type
_entity_poly.pdbx_seq_one_letter_code
_entity_poly.pdbx_strand_id
1 'polypeptide(L)'
;MSGNDVKVQLDLNVPNFQSDLFDLDASEVKKVFKTLKKLQGLTWNEVFRDRGLNWEEVKSMPGKYTIRLSQSCRAVATRNEGWMRFVTLHRDHDGAYGKK
;
A
#
# COMPACT_ATOMS: atom_id res chain seq x y z
N MET A 1 15.03 -18.68 -10.96
CA MET A 1 14.81 -17.74 -9.87
C MET A 1 13.48 -17.06 -10.02
N SER A 2 12.76 -16.97 -8.96
CA SER A 2 11.44 -16.34 -8.97
C SER A 2 11.56 -14.83 -8.95
N GLY A 3 10.72 -14.13 -9.73
CA GLY A 3 10.64 -12.68 -9.67
C GLY A 3 10.15 -12.17 -8.31
N ASN A 4 9.67 -13.07 -7.45
CA ASN A 4 9.16 -12.70 -6.13
C ASN A 4 10.23 -12.76 -5.05
N ASP A 5 11.42 -13.18 -5.39
CA ASP A 5 12.55 -13.16 -4.44
C ASP A 5 13.24 -11.80 -4.40
N VAL A 6 12.81 -10.88 -5.23
CA VAL A 6 13.42 -9.55 -5.26
C VAL A 6 12.82 -8.67 -4.17
N LYS A 7 13.61 -7.74 -3.69
CA LYS A 7 13.15 -6.76 -2.71
C LYS A 7 12.13 -5.82 -3.34
N VAL A 8 11.19 -5.39 -2.52
CA VAL A 8 10.21 -4.40 -2.94
C VAL A 8 10.89 -3.06 -3.11
N GLN A 9 10.62 -2.42 -4.24
CA GLN A 9 11.04 -1.04 -4.46
C GLN A 9 9.79 -0.17 -4.49
N LEU A 10 9.80 0.93 -3.75
CA LEU A 10 8.62 1.76 -3.61
C LEU A 10 8.65 2.91 -4.61
N ASP A 11 7.55 3.08 -5.32
CA ASP A 11 7.35 4.22 -6.20
C ASP A 11 6.26 5.08 -5.59
N LEU A 12 6.64 6.18 -4.98
CA LEU A 12 5.73 7.12 -4.35
C LEU A 12 5.49 8.35 -5.21
N ASN A 13 5.90 8.29 -6.46
CA ASN A 13 5.91 9.46 -7.32
C ASN A 13 4.59 9.60 -8.10
N VAL A 14 3.47 9.50 -7.38
CA VAL A 14 2.15 9.68 -7.96
C VAL A 14 1.49 10.84 -7.23
N PRO A 15 1.16 11.94 -7.92
CA PRO A 15 0.63 13.13 -7.26
C PRO A 15 -0.59 12.87 -6.39
N ASN A 16 -1.51 12.04 -6.84
CA ASN A 16 -2.69 11.73 -6.03
C ASN A 16 -2.34 11.06 -4.72
N PHE A 17 -1.42 10.10 -4.77
CA PHE A 17 -1.00 9.43 -3.55
C PHE A 17 -0.32 10.41 -2.60
N GLN A 18 0.54 11.26 -3.14
CA GLN A 18 1.25 12.24 -2.32
C GLN A 18 0.27 13.21 -1.65
N SER A 19 -0.72 13.66 -2.40
CA SER A 19 -1.73 14.57 -1.86
C SER A 19 -2.51 13.90 -0.74
N ASP A 20 -2.91 12.65 -0.96
CA ASP A 20 -3.62 11.89 0.07
C ASP A 20 -2.78 11.72 1.33
N LEU A 21 -1.50 11.44 1.13
CA LEU A 21 -0.57 11.22 2.25
C LEU A 21 -0.42 12.50 3.07
N PHE A 22 -0.26 13.62 2.39
CA PHE A 22 -0.05 14.90 3.07
C PHE A 22 -1.30 15.41 3.77
N ASP A 23 -2.48 14.89 3.39
CA ASP A 23 -3.72 15.24 4.06
C ASP A 23 -3.91 14.51 5.39
N LEU A 24 -3.12 13.50 5.67
CA LEU A 24 -3.21 12.78 6.93
C LEU A 24 -2.66 13.65 8.07
N ASP A 25 -3.19 13.44 9.28
CA ASP A 25 -2.59 14.10 10.41
C ASP A 25 -1.24 13.48 10.75
N ALA A 26 -0.45 14.17 11.58
CA ALA A 26 0.92 13.78 11.83
C ALA A 26 1.04 12.38 12.41
N SER A 27 0.13 11.98 13.29
CA SER A 27 0.21 10.66 13.90
C SER A 27 -0.06 9.57 12.88
N GLU A 28 -0.97 9.81 11.95
CA GLU A 28 -1.30 8.84 10.94
C GLU A 28 -0.18 8.71 9.89
N VAL A 29 0.40 9.85 9.49
CA VAL A 29 1.55 9.83 8.58
C VAL A 29 2.67 8.98 9.16
N LYS A 30 2.91 9.13 10.47
CA LYS A 30 3.97 8.38 11.13
C LYS A 30 3.74 6.88 11.01
N LYS A 31 2.51 6.44 11.20
CA LYS A 31 2.17 5.02 11.09
C LYS A 31 2.36 4.50 9.67
N VAL A 32 1.93 5.29 8.70
CA VAL A 32 2.08 4.92 7.29
C VAL A 32 3.56 4.82 6.92
N PHE A 33 4.35 5.79 7.34
CA PHE A 33 5.78 5.76 7.05
C PHE A 33 6.46 4.54 7.64
N LYS A 34 6.04 4.16 8.84
CA LYS A 34 6.61 2.98 9.49
C LYS A 34 6.41 1.73 8.61
N THR A 35 5.23 1.60 8.03
CA THR A 35 4.94 0.47 7.16
C THR A 35 5.70 0.57 5.84
N LEU A 36 5.82 1.78 5.28
CA LEU A 36 6.60 1.97 4.06
C LEU A 36 8.05 1.56 4.27
N LYS A 37 8.62 1.93 5.42
CA LYS A 37 9.99 1.51 5.74
C LYS A 37 10.09 -0.01 5.85
N LYS A 38 9.11 -0.63 6.46
CA LYS A 38 9.07 -2.08 6.57
C LYS A 38 9.08 -2.72 5.18
N LEU A 39 8.27 -2.18 4.27
CA LEU A 39 8.15 -2.73 2.92
C LEU A 39 9.47 -2.74 2.19
N GLN A 40 10.30 -1.72 2.39
CA GLN A 40 11.60 -1.68 1.73
C GLN A 40 12.52 -2.83 2.12
N GLY A 41 12.26 -3.43 3.26
CA GLY A 41 13.07 -4.54 3.74
C GLY A 41 12.54 -5.91 3.35
N LEU A 42 11.40 -5.96 2.68
CA LEU A 42 10.75 -7.22 2.35
C LEU A 42 10.98 -7.60 0.90
N THR A 43 10.96 -8.90 0.64
CA THR A 43 10.81 -9.40 -0.73
C THR A 43 9.32 -9.46 -1.06
N TRP A 44 9.02 -9.62 -2.36
CA TRP A 44 7.64 -9.77 -2.77
C TRP A 44 7.00 -11.00 -2.15
N ASN A 45 7.75 -12.09 -2.01
CA ASN A 45 7.23 -13.28 -1.33
C ASN A 45 6.80 -12.97 0.08
N GLU A 46 7.57 -12.15 0.79
CA GLU A 46 7.25 -11.78 2.16
C GLU A 46 6.02 -10.88 2.22
N VAL A 47 5.84 -10.02 1.22
CA VAL A 47 4.64 -9.19 1.14
C VAL A 47 3.40 -10.08 1.00
N PHE A 48 3.47 -11.08 0.13
CA PHE A 48 2.33 -11.97 -0.10
C PHE A 48 1.95 -12.75 1.14
N ARG A 49 2.91 -13.05 2.00
CA ARG A 49 2.67 -13.84 3.19
C ARG A 49 2.33 -13.01 4.42
N ASP A 50 2.47 -11.70 4.34
CA ASP A 50 2.22 -10.83 5.49
C ASP A 50 0.74 -10.50 5.57
N ARG A 51 0.06 -11.11 6.53
CA ARG A 51 -1.38 -10.91 6.68
C ARG A 51 -1.73 -9.49 7.10
N GLY A 52 -0.82 -8.84 7.81
CA GLY A 52 -1.06 -7.47 8.23
C GLY A 52 -1.10 -6.51 7.07
N LEU A 53 -0.34 -6.79 6.02
CA LEU A 53 -0.33 -5.96 4.83
C LEU A 53 -1.53 -6.22 3.93
N ASN A 54 -2.02 -7.45 3.94
CA ASN A 54 -3.21 -7.83 3.18
C ASN A 54 -3.16 -7.38 1.72
N TRP A 55 -2.10 -7.78 1.02
CA TRP A 55 -1.93 -7.48 -0.41
C TRP A 55 -2.94 -8.29 -1.20
N GLU A 56 -3.83 -7.61 -1.91
CA GLU A 56 -4.98 -8.28 -2.50
C GLU A 56 -5.41 -7.57 -3.79
N GLU A 57 -5.63 -8.34 -4.84
CA GLU A 57 -6.06 -7.75 -6.11
C GLU A 57 -7.48 -7.23 -6.01
N VAL A 58 -7.72 -6.07 -6.61
CA VAL A 58 -9.05 -5.49 -6.72
C VAL A 58 -9.73 -6.15 -7.91
N LYS A 59 -10.77 -6.94 -7.64
CA LYS A 59 -11.39 -7.75 -8.70
C LYS A 59 -12.02 -6.93 -9.81
N SER A 60 -12.53 -5.76 -9.47
CA SER A 60 -13.15 -4.90 -10.47
C SER A 60 -12.13 -4.11 -11.29
N MET A 61 -10.86 -4.15 -10.89
CA MET A 61 -9.80 -3.40 -11.58
C MET A 61 -8.56 -4.29 -11.68
N PRO A 62 -8.54 -5.19 -12.65
CA PRO A 62 -7.37 -6.09 -12.79
C PRO A 62 -6.07 -5.31 -12.87
N GLY A 63 -5.06 -5.81 -12.20
CA GLY A 63 -3.76 -5.15 -12.16
C GLY A 63 -3.61 -4.14 -11.05
N LYS A 64 -4.69 -3.86 -10.33
CA LYS A 64 -4.64 -2.98 -9.16
C LYS A 64 -4.81 -3.80 -7.90
N TYR A 65 -4.11 -3.38 -6.86
CA TYR A 65 -4.07 -4.11 -5.59
C TYR A 65 -4.30 -3.15 -4.45
N THR A 66 -4.79 -3.67 -3.34
CA THR A 66 -4.85 -2.90 -2.10
C THR A 66 -3.83 -3.43 -1.13
N ILE A 67 -3.33 -2.57 -0.28
CA ILE A 67 -2.38 -2.92 0.76
C ILE A 67 -2.66 -2.06 1.99
N ARG A 68 -2.63 -2.69 3.15
CA ARG A 68 -2.88 -1.98 4.41
C ARG A 68 -1.60 -1.31 4.88
N LEU A 69 -1.63 -0.01 5.05
CA LEU A 69 -0.48 0.75 5.51
C LEU A 69 -0.55 1.08 6.99
N SER A 70 -1.74 1.10 7.56
CA SER A 70 -1.96 1.22 9.00
C SER A 70 -3.32 0.65 9.29
N GLN A 71 -3.71 0.64 10.57
CA GLN A 71 -5.03 0.13 10.91
C GLN A 71 -6.15 0.93 10.24
N SER A 72 -5.91 2.19 9.99
CA SER A 72 -6.94 3.06 9.42
C SER A 72 -6.67 3.48 7.99
N CYS A 73 -5.57 3.06 7.39
CA CYS A 73 -5.23 3.49 6.04
C CYS A 73 -4.92 2.32 5.14
N ARG A 74 -5.44 2.41 3.92
CA ARG A 74 -5.23 1.41 2.89
C ARG A 74 -4.88 2.12 1.59
N ALA A 75 -3.94 1.58 0.84
CA ALA A 75 -3.53 2.17 -0.43
C ALA A 75 -3.95 1.29 -1.58
N VAL A 76 -4.15 1.91 -2.73
CA VAL A 76 -4.25 1.19 -4.00
C VAL A 76 -2.89 1.29 -4.66
N ALA A 77 -2.40 0.18 -5.14
CA ALA A 77 -1.06 0.12 -5.72
C ALA A 77 -1.07 -0.79 -6.95
N THR A 78 -0.07 -0.62 -7.77
CA THR A 78 0.19 -1.52 -8.89
C THR A 78 1.59 -2.10 -8.73
N ARG A 79 1.81 -3.23 -9.40
CA ARG A 79 3.14 -3.82 -9.40
C ARG A 79 3.70 -3.83 -10.81
N ASN A 80 4.96 -3.43 -10.95
CA ASN A 80 5.68 -3.51 -12.20
C ASN A 80 7.06 -4.06 -11.88
N GLU A 81 7.24 -5.35 -12.17
CA GLU A 81 8.45 -6.06 -11.84
C GLU A 81 8.70 -6.00 -10.33
N GLY A 82 9.77 -5.36 -9.88
CA GLY A 82 10.03 -5.21 -8.46
C GLY A 82 9.42 -3.98 -7.83
N TRP A 83 8.81 -3.11 -8.62
CA TRP A 83 8.29 -1.83 -8.15
C TRP A 83 6.86 -1.96 -7.65
N MET A 84 6.61 -1.39 -6.49
CA MET A 84 5.28 -1.22 -5.92
C MET A 84 4.94 0.26 -6.05
N ARG A 85 4.03 0.57 -6.97
CA ARG A 85 3.67 1.95 -7.25
C ARG A 85 2.36 2.27 -6.54
N PHE A 86 2.40 3.26 -5.66
CA PHE A 86 1.24 3.66 -4.88
C PHE A 86 0.43 4.68 -5.66
N VAL A 87 -0.85 4.41 -5.84
CA VAL A 87 -1.70 5.24 -6.69
C VAL A 87 -2.57 6.17 -5.86
N THR A 88 -3.25 5.64 -4.86
CA THR A 88 -4.09 6.44 -3.96
C THR A 88 -3.99 5.90 -2.55
N LEU A 89 -4.44 6.70 -1.59
CA LEU A 89 -4.46 6.32 -0.19
C LEU A 89 -5.84 6.64 0.37
N HIS A 90 -6.39 5.71 1.11
CA HIS A 90 -7.75 5.84 1.64
C HIS A 90 -7.75 5.53 3.12
N ARG A 91 -8.67 6.18 3.83
CA ARG A 91 -8.85 5.92 5.26
C ARG A 91 -10.02 4.96 5.44
N ASP A 92 -9.72 3.84 6.06
CA ASP A 92 -10.71 2.77 6.25
C ASP A 92 -11.82 3.15 7.19
N HIS A 93 -11.45 3.82 8.27
CA HIS A 93 -12.39 4.03 9.36
C HIS A 93 -13.44 5.08 9.08
N ASP A 94 -13.37 5.69 7.92
CA ASP A 94 -14.32 6.72 7.56
C ASP A 94 -15.72 6.21 7.36
N GLY A 95 -15.86 4.91 7.37
CA GLY A 95 -17.14 4.38 7.00
C GLY A 95 -17.46 4.63 5.55
N ALA A 96 -16.47 5.00 4.80
CA ALA A 96 -16.67 5.26 3.38
C ALA A 96 -17.18 4.04 2.65
N TYR A 97 -17.01 2.93 3.24
CA TYR A 97 -17.48 1.70 2.66
C TYR A 97 -18.86 1.35 3.14
N GLY A 98 -19.40 2.30 3.63
CA GLY A 98 -20.66 2.17 4.03
C GLY A 98 -20.95 2.38 5.47
N LYS A 99 -20.66 2.52 5.27
CA LYS A 99 -21.01 2.64 6.18
C LYS A 99 -21.71 2.66 6.42
N LYS A 100 -22.04 2.88 6.29
CA LYS A 100 -22.55 3.03 6.61
C LYS A 100 -22.95 2.96 6.60
#